data_ee8f0a181e2757efefc9e763fec536b1
#
_entry.id   ee8f0a181e2757efefc9e763fec536b1
#
_cell.length_a   1.000
_cell.length_b   1.000
_cell.length_c   1.000
_cell.angle_alpha   90.00
_cell.angle_beta   90.00
_cell.angle_gamma   90.00
#
_symmetry.space_group_name_H-M   'P 1'
#
loop_
_entity.id
_entity.type
_entity.pdbx_description
1 polymer ?
#
loop_
_entity_poly.entity_id
_entity_poly.type
_entity_poly.pdbx_seq_one_letter_code
_entity_poly.pdbx_strand_id
1 'polypeptide(L)'
;MKSKSRISLVVTASLTVLGGASATALADNASAAPVPTSGAEWFRAGRSAVEANKLVNRELNTRRAKNVILFVGDGMGVSTVTAARILDGQQRGVDGEWNRLSFEKFSDLALSVTASANQQTSDSAPTATAMVAGIKTNDGAISVDQSIARKEFCAEATRAKSVKTIMERAEERGMSTGV
;
A
#
# COMPACT_ATOMS: atom_id res chain seq x y z
N MET A 1 -1.02 10.14 35.12
CA MET A 1 -1.90 9.40 34.21
C MET A 1 -1.16 9.20 32.87
N LYS A 2 -0.66 7.98 32.58
CA LYS A 2 0.02 7.69 31.32
C LYS A 2 -1.04 7.46 30.24
N SER A 3 -1.17 8.39 29.30
CA SER A 3 -2.02 8.24 28.11
C SER A 3 -1.50 7.06 27.28
N LYS A 4 -2.29 5.96 27.22
CA LYS A 4 -1.98 4.82 26.35
C LYS A 4 -2.24 5.24 24.90
N SER A 5 -1.18 5.38 24.12
CA SER A 5 -1.26 5.56 22.68
C SER A 5 -1.78 4.27 22.05
N ARG A 6 -2.90 4.32 21.35
CA ARG A 6 -3.45 3.18 20.59
C ARG A 6 -3.04 3.35 19.14
N ILE A 7 -2.42 2.33 18.59
CA ILE A 7 -2.13 2.22 17.16
C ILE A 7 -3.09 1.17 16.62
N SER A 8 -3.87 1.55 15.61
CA SER A 8 -4.67 0.58 14.84
C SER A 8 -3.97 0.32 13.52
N LEU A 9 -3.63 -0.92 13.26
CA LEU A 9 -3.11 -1.37 11.98
C LEU A 9 -4.25 -2.10 11.26
N VAL A 10 -4.67 -1.57 10.12
CA VAL A 10 -5.70 -2.20 9.27
C VAL A 10 -5.03 -2.65 7.98
N VAL A 11 -5.09 -3.93 7.71
CA VAL A 11 -4.66 -4.52 6.44
C VAL A 11 -5.92 -5.00 5.74
N THR A 12 -6.32 -4.31 4.68
CA THR A 12 -7.47 -4.72 3.88
C THR A 12 -7.02 -5.31 2.55
N ALA A 13 -7.20 -6.58 2.39
CA ALA A 13 -7.17 -7.25 1.10
C ALA A 13 -8.62 -7.65 0.77
N SER A 14 -9.37 -6.78 0.13
CA SER A 14 -10.56 -7.13 -0.69
C SER A 14 -11.33 -5.87 -1.07
N LEU A 15 -11.51 -5.65 -2.34
CA LEU A 15 -12.44 -4.68 -2.89
C LEU A 15 -13.82 -5.34 -2.96
N THR A 16 -14.66 -5.16 -1.95
CA THR A 16 -16.09 -5.46 -2.04
C THR A 16 -16.83 -4.16 -2.30
N VAL A 17 -17.39 -4.04 -3.50
CA VAL A 17 -18.35 -2.99 -3.83
C VAL A 17 -19.70 -3.38 -3.22
N LEU A 18 -20.12 -2.69 -2.17
CA LEU A 18 -21.51 -2.69 -1.69
C LEU A 18 -22.03 -1.27 -1.72
N GLY A 19 -23.16 -1.14 -2.40
CA GLY A 19 -23.80 0.12 -2.69
C GLY A 19 -24.44 0.79 -1.49
N GLY A 20 -24.53 2.12 -1.60
CA GLY A 20 -25.58 2.94 -1.03
C GLY A 20 -25.33 3.50 0.36
N ALA A 21 -24.59 4.58 0.46
CA ALA A 21 -24.85 5.69 1.37
C ALA A 21 -24.29 6.97 0.74
N SER A 22 -25.16 7.95 0.51
CA SER A 22 -24.77 9.27 0.05
C SER A 22 -23.91 9.96 1.10
N ALA A 23 -22.60 9.72 1.07
CA ALA A 23 -21.65 10.65 1.63
C ALA A 23 -21.48 11.74 0.58
N THR A 24 -21.93 12.96 0.88
CA THR A 24 -21.51 14.15 0.16
C THR A 24 -19.99 14.22 0.28
N ALA A 25 -19.31 13.59 -0.67
CA ALA A 25 -17.90 13.80 -0.89
C ALA A 25 -17.77 15.32 -1.14
N LEU A 26 -17.00 15.99 -0.30
CA LEU A 26 -16.44 17.28 -0.66
C LEU A 26 -15.69 17.03 -1.97
N ALA A 27 -16.35 17.36 -3.08
CA ALA A 27 -15.73 17.38 -4.38
C ALA A 27 -14.60 18.39 -4.28
N ASP A 28 -13.39 17.88 -4.17
CA ASP A 28 -12.20 18.68 -4.39
C ASP A 28 -12.22 19.05 -5.87
N ASN A 29 -12.90 20.16 -6.17
CA ASN A 29 -12.93 20.81 -7.49
C ASN A 29 -11.55 21.43 -7.76
N ALA A 30 -10.51 20.66 -7.60
CA ALA A 30 -9.25 20.95 -8.22
C ALA A 30 -9.46 20.73 -9.73
N SER A 31 -9.87 21.79 -10.42
CA SER A 31 -9.77 21.86 -11.87
C SER A 31 -8.45 21.22 -12.29
N ALA A 32 -8.52 20.16 -13.09
CA ALA A 32 -7.33 19.51 -13.59
C ALA A 32 -6.44 20.61 -14.21
N ALA A 33 -5.19 20.67 -13.81
CA ALA A 33 -4.27 21.67 -14.36
C ALA A 33 -4.25 21.52 -15.89
N PRO A 34 -4.28 22.61 -16.64
CA PRO A 34 -4.33 22.54 -18.10
C PRO A 34 -3.14 21.72 -18.60
N VAL A 35 -3.41 20.83 -19.55
CA VAL A 35 -2.36 19.98 -20.16
C VAL A 35 -1.37 20.88 -20.90
N PRO A 36 -0.06 20.76 -20.65
CA PRO A 36 0.95 21.54 -21.36
C PRO A 36 0.89 21.29 -22.86
N THR A 37 1.01 22.33 -23.66
CA THR A 37 0.92 22.27 -25.14
C THR A 37 2.26 22.57 -25.83
N SER A 38 3.28 22.95 -25.08
CA SER A 38 4.61 23.25 -25.60
C SER A 38 5.72 22.63 -24.74
N GLY A 39 6.91 22.45 -25.33
CA GLY A 39 8.08 21.93 -24.60
C GLY A 39 8.45 22.80 -23.40
N ALA A 40 8.30 24.12 -23.50
CA ALA A 40 8.56 25.04 -22.40
C ALA A 40 7.54 24.88 -21.25
N GLU A 41 6.28 24.57 -21.54
CA GLU A 41 5.25 24.31 -20.56
C GLU A 41 5.48 22.96 -19.87
N TRP A 42 5.85 21.94 -20.61
CA TRP A 42 6.23 20.63 -20.04
C TRP A 42 7.40 20.75 -19.07
N PHE A 43 8.44 21.51 -19.46
CA PHE A 43 9.59 21.73 -18.59
C PHE A 43 9.22 22.48 -17.31
N ARG A 44 8.37 23.51 -17.41
CA ARG A 44 7.86 24.25 -16.24
C ARG A 44 7.03 23.36 -15.32
N ALA A 45 6.11 22.57 -15.88
CA ALA A 45 5.28 21.64 -15.12
C ALA A 45 6.14 20.61 -14.37
N GLY A 46 7.13 20.03 -15.03
CA GLY A 46 8.08 19.11 -14.41
C GLY A 46 8.89 19.75 -13.27
N ARG A 47 9.39 20.96 -13.48
CA ARG A 47 10.09 21.70 -12.41
C ARG A 47 9.18 21.99 -11.22
N SER A 48 7.95 22.44 -11.46
CA SER A 48 6.99 22.70 -10.41
C SER A 48 6.67 21.45 -9.59
N ALA A 49 6.54 20.30 -10.24
CA ALA A 49 6.34 19.03 -9.56
C ALA A 49 7.53 18.64 -8.66
N VAL A 50 8.76 18.83 -9.15
CA VAL A 50 9.98 18.59 -8.35
C VAL A 50 10.06 19.51 -7.14
N GLU A 51 9.77 20.80 -7.31
CA GLU A 51 9.81 21.77 -6.20
C GLU A 51 8.70 21.49 -5.18
N ALA A 52 7.50 21.12 -5.63
CA ALA A 52 6.41 20.71 -4.73
C ALA A 52 6.82 19.51 -3.88
N ASN A 53 7.43 18.48 -4.48
CA ASN A 53 7.94 17.31 -3.74
C ASN A 53 9.04 17.69 -2.74
N LYS A 54 9.92 18.62 -3.08
CA LYS A 54 10.93 19.10 -2.13
C LYS A 54 10.31 19.82 -0.93
N LEU A 55 9.25 20.59 -1.13
CA LEU A 55 8.55 21.29 -0.06
C LEU A 55 7.85 20.29 0.87
N VAL A 56 7.16 19.30 0.32
CA VAL A 56 6.50 18.23 1.10
C VAL A 56 7.54 17.46 1.93
N ASN A 57 8.69 17.13 1.35
CA ASN A 57 9.77 16.45 2.05
C ASN A 57 10.47 17.32 3.12
N ARG A 58 10.42 18.65 3.01
CA ARG A 58 10.94 19.55 4.05
C ARG A 58 10.08 19.60 5.30
N GLU A 59 8.79 19.36 5.14
CA GLU A 59 7.82 19.28 6.23
C GLU A 59 7.60 17.86 6.74
N LEU A 60 8.61 17.00 6.64
CA LEU A 60 8.54 15.65 7.20
C LEU A 60 8.04 15.73 8.63
N ASN A 61 6.83 15.25 8.83
CA ASN A 61 6.23 15.16 10.14
C ASN A 61 6.99 14.12 10.97
N THR A 62 7.99 14.57 11.71
CA THR A 62 8.80 13.72 12.59
C THR A 62 8.06 13.23 13.84
N ARG A 63 6.77 13.58 13.99
CA ARG A 63 5.95 13.10 15.08
C ARG A 63 5.69 11.61 14.95
N ARG A 64 5.69 10.92 16.08
CA ARG A 64 5.30 9.50 16.11
C ARG A 64 3.83 9.36 15.73
N ALA A 65 3.56 8.52 14.75
CA ALA A 65 2.19 8.16 14.40
C ALA A 65 1.51 7.46 15.59
N LYS A 66 0.27 7.84 15.86
CA LYS A 66 -0.56 7.19 16.88
C LYS A 66 -1.24 5.94 16.33
N ASN A 67 -1.63 6.01 15.07
CA ASN A 67 -2.28 4.93 14.34
C ASN A 67 -1.58 4.73 13.00
N VAL A 68 -1.50 3.49 12.55
CA VAL A 68 -0.95 3.13 11.24
C VAL A 68 -2.00 2.29 10.51
N ILE A 69 -2.31 2.67 9.28
CA ILE A 69 -3.18 1.91 8.37
C ILE A 69 -2.33 1.57 7.16
N LEU A 70 -2.21 0.28 6.88
CA LEU A 70 -1.52 -0.23 5.70
C LEU A 70 -2.56 -0.74 4.69
N PHE A 71 -2.58 -0.15 3.50
CA PHE A 71 -3.38 -0.63 2.39
C PHE A 71 -2.51 -1.50 1.49
N VAL A 72 -2.94 -2.72 1.24
CA VAL A 72 -2.26 -3.67 0.36
C VAL A 72 -3.22 -4.08 -0.75
N GLY A 73 -2.85 -3.82 -1.99
CA GLY A 73 -3.58 -4.30 -3.16
C GLY A 73 -3.01 -5.64 -3.60
N ASP A 74 -3.77 -6.72 -3.43
CA ASP A 74 -3.37 -8.05 -3.87
C ASP A 74 -3.46 -8.15 -5.40
N GLY A 75 -2.38 -8.60 -6.04
CA GLY A 75 -2.26 -8.63 -7.49
C GLY A 75 -2.25 -7.24 -8.17
N MET A 76 -2.18 -6.16 -7.39
CA MET A 76 -2.21 -4.80 -7.90
C MET A 76 -0.86 -4.37 -8.47
N GLY A 77 -0.58 -4.82 -9.69
CA GLY A 77 0.61 -4.42 -10.43
C GLY A 77 0.44 -3.07 -11.15
N VAL A 78 1.50 -2.63 -11.83
CA VAL A 78 1.54 -1.36 -12.57
C VAL A 78 0.41 -1.25 -13.60
N SER A 79 0.10 -2.32 -14.31
CA SER A 79 -0.98 -2.36 -15.31
C SER A 79 -2.36 -2.19 -14.68
N THR A 80 -2.60 -2.77 -13.50
CA THR A 80 -3.85 -2.60 -12.75
C THR A 80 -4.03 -1.16 -12.29
N VAL A 81 -2.99 -0.55 -11.76
CA VAL A 81 -3.00 0.88 -11.36
C VAL A 81 -3.26 1.77 -12.57
N THR A 82 -2.63 1.48 -13.72
CA THR A 82 -2.84 2.23 -14.96
C THR A 82 -4.29 2.12 -15.43
N ALA A 83 -4.84 0.91 -15.46
CA ALA A 83 -6.24 0.68 -15.86
C ALA A 83 -7.22 1.42 -14.91
N ALA A 84 -6.98 1.34 -13.61
CA ALA A 84 -7.81 2.02 -12.62
C ALA A 84 -7.78 3.55 -12.78
N ARG A 85 -6.61 4.12 -13.02
CA ARG A 85 -6.43 5.55 -13.27
C ARG A 85 -7.19 6.02 -14.50
N ILE A 86 -7.09 5.26 -15.59
CA ILE A 86 -7.80 5.58 -16.84
C ILE A 86 -9.32 5.50 -16.61
N LEU A 87 -9.80 4.42 -16.01
CA LEU A 87 -11.22 4.22 -15.73
C LEU A 87 -11.78 5.33 -14.83
N ASP A 88 -11.10 5.65 -13.74
CA ASP A 88 -11.51 6.72 -12.83
C ASP A 88 -11.55 8.09 -13.52
N GLY A 89 -10.59 8.38 -14.41
CA GLY A 89 -10.61 9.58 -15.23
C GLY A 89 -11.82 9.62 -16.17
N GLN A 90 -12.05 8.55 -16.92
CA GLN A 90 -13.19 8.45 -17.83
C GLN A 90 -14.55 8.58 -17.13
N GLN A 91 -14.70 7.97 -15.96
CA GLN A 91 -15.92 8.10 -15.16
C GLN A 91 -16.18 9.53 -14.68
N ARG A 92 -15.15 10.34 -14.57
CA ARG A 92 -15.24 11.76 -14.22
C ARG A 92 -15.27 12.69 -15.44
N GLY A 93 -15.27 12.14 -16.65
CA GLY A 93 -15.32 12.90 -17.90
C GLY A 93 -14.01 13.63 -18.24
N VAL A 94 -12.88 13.12 -17.74
CA VAL A 94 -11.54 13.64 -18.06
C VAL A 94 -10.69 12.57 -18.75
N ASP A 95 -9.62 13.00 -19.44
CA ASP A 95 -8.69 12.06 -20.06
C ASP A 95 -7.99 11.22 -19.00
N GLY A 96 -8.13 9.90 -19.12
CA GLY A 96 -7.65 8.96 -18.12
C GLY A 96 -6.14 8.98 -17.93
N GLU A 97 -5.37 9.28 -18.98
CA GLU A 97 -3.91 9.33 -18.92
C GLU A 97 -3.38 10.50 -18.05
N TRP A 98 -4.15 11.57 -17.88
CA TRP A 98 -3.79 12.71 -17.04
C TRP A 98 -4.38 12.65 -15.65
N ASN A 99 -5.28 11.69 -15.42
CA ASN A 99 -5.85 11.48 -14.11
C ASN A 99 -4.81 10.91 -13.12
N ARG A 100 -5.00 11.19 -11.85
CA ARG A 100 -4.20 10.60 -10.77
C ARG A 100 -5.11 10.07 -9.67
N LEU A 101 -4.89 8.83 -9.31
CA LEU A 101 -5.53 8.23 -8.15
C LEU A 101 -5.02 8.89 -6.86
N SER A 102 -5.78 8.80 -5.78
CA SER A 102 -5.45 9.47 -4.51
C SER A 102 -4.06 9.08 -3.98
N PHE A 103 -3.71 7.82 -4.05
CA PHE A 103 -2.41 7.32 -3.57
C PHE A 103 -1.24 7.65 -4.51
N GLU A 104 -1.48 7.93 -5.79
CA GLU A 104 -0.43 8.41 -6.71
C GLU A 104 0.00 9.87 -6.42
N LYS A 105 -0.73 10.55 -5.53
CA LYS A 105 -0.41 11.91 -5.07
C LYS A 105 0.47 11.92 -3.82
N PHE A 106 0.80 10.77 -3.24
CA PHE A 106 1.69 10.71 -2.09
C PHE A 106 3.10 11.17 -2.44
N SER A 107 3.78 11.77 -1.47
CA SER A 107 5.12 12.34 -1.67
C SER A 107 6.19 11.30 -1.91
N ASP A 108 6.02 10.12 -1.32
CA ASP A 108 7.01 9.07 -1.34
C ASP A 108 6.50 7.90 -2.18
N LEU A 109 7.28 7.50 -3.17
CA LEU A 109 7.00 6.39 -4.06
C LEU A 109 8.26 5.54 -4.21
N ALA A 110 8.09 4.23 -4.13
CA ALA A 110 9.14 3.27 -4.42
C ALA A 110 8.57 2.06 -5.16
N LEU A 111 9.41 1.37 -5.90
CA LEU A 111 9.10 0.08 -6.49
C LEU A 111 9.57 -1.03 -5.56
N SER A 112 8.73 -2.06 -5.39
CA SER A 112 9.08 -3.24 -4.63
C SER A 112 9.39 -4.40 -5.56
N VAL A 113 10.51 -5.07 -5.33
CA VAL A 113 10.83 -6.33 -5.99
C VAL A 113 10.13 -7.44 -5.22
N THR A 114 9.22 -8.14 -5.89
CA THR A 114 8.45 -9.23 -5.30
C THR A 114 9.03 -10.58 -5.74
N ALA A 115 9.44 -11.37 -4.77
CA ALA A 115 9.91 -12.74 -4.97
C ALA A 115 9.74 -13.52 -3.66
N SER A 116 9.38 -14.80 -3.73
CA SER A 116 9.45 -15.70 -2.58
C SER A 116 10.88 -16.22 -2.37
N ALA A 117 11.07 -17.08 -1.39
CA ALA A 117 12.39 -17.68 -1.16
C ALA A 117 12.79 -18.65 -2.28
N ASN A 118 11.84 -19.27 -2.96
CA ASN A 118 12.03 -20.31 -3.95
C ASN A 118 11.43 -20.03 -5.33
N GLN A 119 10.81 -18.86 -5.56
CA GLN A 119 10.19 -18.48 -6.83
C GLN A 119 10.53 -17.04 -7.21
N GLN A 120 10.85 -16.81 -8.48
CA GLN A 120 11.09 -15.46 -9.01
C GLN A 120 9.80 -14.64 -9.08
N THR A 121 8.70 -15.29 -9.42
CA THR A 121 7.33 -14.71 -9.33
C THR A 121 6.65 -15.36 -8.14
N SER A 122 6.27 -14.55 -7.17
CA SER A 122 5.69 -14.99 -5.92
C SER A 122 4.16 -14.93 -5.96
N ASP A 123 3.51 -15.81 -5.19
CA ASP A 123 2.11 -15.60 -4.84
C ASP A 123 1.96 -14.60 -3.67
N SER A 124 0.72 -14.35 -3.25
CA SER A 124 0.40 -13.35 -2.23
C SER A 124 0.82 -13.77 -0.80
N ALA A 125 0.86 -15.06 -0.49
CA ALA A 125 1.13 -15.54 0.86
C ALA A 125 2.57 -15.25 1.34
N PRO A 126 3.64 -15.61 0.58
CA PRO A 126 5.00 -15.28 0.98
C PRO A 126 5.31 -13.79 0.89
N THR A 127 4.67 -13.03 -0.03
CA THR A 127 4.86 -11.59 -0.07
C THR A 127 4.16 -10.89 1.10
N ALA A 128 2.99 -11.33 1.52
CA ALA A 128 2.36 -10.88 2.77
C ALA A 128 3.27 -11.16 3.98
N THR A 129 3.86 -12.36 4.06
CA THR A 129 4.83 -12.71 5.11
C THR A 129 6.02 -11.75 5.12
N ALA A 130 6.56 -11.42 3.96
CA ALA A 130 7.68 -10.48 3.87
C ALA A 130 7.29 -9.07 4.38
N MET A 131 6.09 -8.61 4.05
CA MET A 131 5.60 -7.30 4.49
C MET A 131 5.33 -7.24 6.00
N VAL A 132 4.76 -8.30 6.58
CA VAL A 132 4.30 -8.25 7.98
C VAL A 132 5.29 -8.88 8.97
N ALA A 133 6.21 -9.71 8.53
CA ALA A 133 7.21 -10.37 9.39
C ALA A 133 8.66 -9.99 9.05
N GLY A 134 8.91 -9.39 7.88
CA GLY A 134 10.25 -8.95 7.46
C GLY A 134 11.16 -10.08 6.98
N ILE A 135 10.61 -11.25 6.67
CA ILE A 135 11.36 -12.41 6.15
C ILE A 135 10.70 -12.96 4.88
N LYS A 136 11.47 -13.69 4.09
CA LYS A 136 10.94 -14.45 2.96
C LYS A 136 10.63 -15.88 3.38
N THR A 137 9.53 -16.41 2.81
CA THR A 137 9.14 -17.82 2.92
C THR A 137 8.92 -18.42 1.53
N ASN A 138 8.66 -19.71 1.45
CA ASN A 138 8.42 -20.39 0.20
C ASN A 138 7.04 -20.04 -0.39
N ASP A 139 6.93 -20.20 -1.71
CA ASP A 139 5.68 -20.03 -2.43
C ASP A 139 4.57 -20.91 -1.83
N GLY A 140 3.39 -20.35 -1.63
CA GLY A 140 2.25 -21.00 -0.98
C GLY A 140 2.33 -21.14 0.55
N ALA A 141 3.33 -20.55 1.21
CA ALA A 141 3.48 -20.55 2.66
C ALA A 141 3.24 -19.15 3.25
N ILE A 142 2.66 -19.08 4.44
CA ILE A 142 2.38 -17.84 5.17
C ILE A 142 2.80 -17.92 6.63
N SER A 143 3.43 -16.87 7.13
CA SER A 143 3.85 -16.71 8.54
C SER A 143 4.72 -17.85 9.11
N VAL A 144 5.49 -18.49 8.24
CA VAL A 144 6.50 -19.50 8.59
C VAL A 144 7.82 -19.16 7.90
N ASP A 145 8.92 -19.70 8.39
CA ASP A 145 10.21 -19.53 7.74
C ASP A 145 10.37 -20.42 6.47
N GLN A 146 11.38 -20.15 5.69
CA GLN A 146 11.62 -20.85 4.43
C GLN A 146 12.01 -22.34 4.55
N SER A 147 12.17 -22.88 5.76
CA SER A 147 12.44 -24.30 5.97
C SER A 147 11.20 -25.17 5.82
N ILE A 148 10.01 -24.54 5.85
CA ILE A 148 8.74 -25.22 5.61
C ILE A 148 8.52 -25.33 4.10
N ALA A 149 8.38 -26.56 3.62
CA ALA A 149 8.08 -26.82 2.22
C ALA A 149 6.60 -26.53 1.90
N ARG A 150 6.35 -26.17 0.63
CA ARG A 150 4.98 -26.04 0.15
C ARG A 150 4.20 -27.34 0.40
N LYS A 151 2.99 -27.23 0.91
CA LYS A 151 2.13 -28.36 1.29
C LYS A 151 2.63 -29.19 2.50
N GLU A 152 3.55 -28.65 3.28
CA GLU A 152 3.86 -29.21 4.57
C GLU A 152 2.68 -28.97 5.53
N PHE A 153 1.96 -30.05 5.89
CA PHE A 153 0.77 -29.97 6.74
C PHE A 153 1.03 -30.45 8.19
N CYS A 154 2.28 -30.71 8.53
CA CYS A 154 2.63 -31.10 9.89
C CYS A 154 2.48 -29.88 10.83
N ALA A 155 1.40 -29.86 11.61
CA ALA A 155 1.07 -28.73 12.47
C ALA A 155 2.17 -28.43 13.51
N GLU A 156 2.87 -29.44 13.99
CA GLU A 156 3.96 -29.26 14.96
C GLU A 156 5.20 -28.63 14.33
N ALA A 157 5.64 -29.12 13.17
CA ALA A 157 6.76 -28.54 12.42
C ALA A 157 6.45 -27.09 11.99
N THR A 158 5.26 -26.85 11.50
CA THR A 158 4.79 -25.51 11.09
C THR A 158 4.77 -24.56 12.28
N ARG A 159 4.25 -25.00 13.43
CA ARG A 159 4.18 -24.16 14.64
C ARG A 159 5.57 -23.81 15.17
N ALA A 160 6.51 -24.76 15.15
CA ALA A 160 7.90 -24.51 15.57
C ALA A 160 8.64 -23.51 14.67
N LYS A 161 8.18 -23.33 13.44
CA LYS A 161 8.75 -22.44 12.41
C LYS A 161 7.93 -21.19 12.13
N SER A 162 6.89 -20.97 12.91
CA SER A 162 6.08 -19.76 12.85
C SER A 162 6.92 -18.52 13.14
N VAL A 163 6.69 -17.46 12.36
CA VAL A 163 7.39 -16.18 12.50
C VAL A 163 6.43 -15.12 13.01
N LYS A 164 6.94 -14.31 13.91
CA LYS A 164 6.15 -13.27 14.58
C LYS A 164 5.89 -12.10 13.65
N THR A 165 4.62 -11.79 13.47
CA THR A 165 4.17 -10.68 12.64
C THR A 165 4.21 -9.34 13.37
N ILE A 166 4.14 -8.25 12.60
CA ILE A 166 4.02 -6.90 13.15
C ILE A 166 2.74 -6.73 13.99
N MET A 167 1.68 -7.48 13.66
CA MET A 167 0.41 -7.44 14.40
C MET A 167 0.58 -8.04 15.79
N GLU A 168 1.15 -9.23 15.89
CA GLU A 168 1.46 -9.86 17.18
C GLU A 168 2.38 -8.98 18.02
N ARG A 169 3.39 -8.35 17.39
CA ARG A 169 4.28 -7.41 18.07
C ARG A 169 3.57 -6.15 18.56
N ALA A 170 2.54 -5.70 17.85
CA ALA A 170 1.71 -4.58 18.25
C ALA A 170 0.83 -4.94 19.45
N GLU A 171 0.20 -6.09 19.42
CA GLU A 171 -0.64 -6.61 20.52
C GLU A 171 0.16 -6.82 21.81
N GLU A 172 1.37 -7.37 21.72
CA GLU A 172 2.29 -7.49 22.86
C GLU A 172 2.61 -6.15 23.53
N ARG A 173 2.50 -5.05 22.76
CA ARG A 173 2.67 -3.69 23.27
C ARG A 173 1.37 -3.03 23.72
N GLY A 174 0.28 -3.78 23.77
CA GLY A 174 -1.03 -3.30 24.17
C GLY A 174 -1.72 -2.42 23.13
N MET A 175 -1.37 -2.59 21.87
CA MET A 175 -2.02 -1.93 20.73
C MET A 175 -3.14 -2.82 20.20
N SER A 176 -4.17 -2.21 19.61
CA SER A 176 -5.23 -2.96 18.93
C SER A 176 -4.80 -3.18 17.47
N THR A 177 -5.09 -4.34 16.94
CA THR A 177 -4.88 -4.72 15.54
C THR A 177 -6.21 -5.07 14.90
N GLY A 178 -6.24 -5.07 13.56
CA GLY A 178 -7.40 -5.44 12.77
C GLY A 178 -7.00 -5.69 11.31
N VAL A 179 -7.79 -6.49 10.62
CA VAL A 179 -7.70 -6.80 9.19
C VAL A 179 -9.07 -6.63 8.56
#